data_32860dae8b93114307e0f6d537d5a080
#
_entry.id   32860dae8b93114307e0f6d537d5a080
#
_cell.length_a   1.000
_cell.length_b   1.000
_cell.length_c   1.000
_cell.angle_alpha   90.00
_cell.angle_beta   90.00
_cell.angle_gamma   90.00
#
_symmetry.space_group_name_H-M   'P 1'
#
loop_
_entity.id
_entity.type
_entity.pdbx_description
1 polymer ?
#
loop_
_entity_poly.entity_id
_entity_poly.type
_entity_poly.pdbx_seq_one_letter_code
_entity_poly.pdbx_strand_id
1 'polypeptide(L)'
;MSLKTNKHKLILGLAGFSNSGKTTLSISLIKIFKEKGYSIGTIKHAHHDFEIDKPGKDSWRHREAGSQEIIVSSSKRIAHIIEHENYNDTKLKELLLMQRNKDIILVEGFKKANIPKLEVRREEEEKEILSLKDRNIFAIATNNPENPKIKGSDKYILDLNKPSKIVEFLISHFNLKKVSNNKKYKISDISFNKARKIIQINTKPLKRKEIIPVNLCNNRVLINDVISKIDNPMKSNAAVDGYGFNYATYNPKTGSIFKVKKIIKAGLQKVFEVDKKDAVRIFTGSLLPKPINTI
;
A
#
# COMPACT_ATOMS: atom_id res chain seq x y z
N MET A 1 6.24 -4.04 -21.07
CA MET A 1 6.48 -3.29 -19.82
C MET A 1 5.83 -4.06 -18.67
N SER A 2 6.62 -4.72 -17.84
CA SER A 2 6.16 -5.69 -16.82
C SER A 2 5.38 -4.98 -15.71
N LEU A 3 4.14 -5.40 -15.46
CA LEU A 3 3.28 -4.97 -14.34
C LEU A 3 3.85 -5.49 -12.99
N LYS A 4 4.97 -4.94 -12.54
CA LYS A 4 5.59 -5.26 -11.24
C LYS A 4 5.12 -4.32 -10.14
N THR A 5 3.82 -4.27 -9.84
CA THR A 5 3.38 -3.39 -8.76
C THR A 5 2.48 -4.01 -7.69
N ASN A 6 1.99 -5.23 -7.86
CA ASN A 6 1.43 -6.01 -6.76
C ASN A 6 1.92 -7.45 -6.89
N LYS A 7 2.35 -8.06 -5.79
CA LYS A 7 2.93 -9.42 -5.76
C LYS A 7 1.86 -10.51 -5.89
N HIS A 8 0.96 -10.38 -6.85
CA HIS A 8 0.09 -11.49 -7.21
C HIS A 8 0.93 -12.53 -7.97
N LYS A 9 0.80 -13.80 -7.58
CA LYS A 9 1.51 -14.90 -8.25
C LYS A 9 0.86 -15.25 -9.59
N LEU A 10 -0.46 -15.11 -9.67
CA LEU A 10 -1.23 -15.35 -10.87
C LEU A 10 -2.41 -14.36 -10.97
N ILE A 11 -2.55 -13.73 -12.13
CA ILE A 11 -3.76 -13.04 -12.56
C ILE A 11 -4.30 -13.85 -13.72
N LEU A 12 -5.46 -14.49 -13.54
CA LEU A 12 -6.06 -15.41 -14.51
C LEU A 12 -7.41 -14.88 -15.00
N GLY A 13 -7.52 -14.62 -16.30
CA GLY A 13 -8.77 -14.29 -16.95
C GLY A 13 -9.61 -15.55 -17.22
N LEU A 14 -10.94 -15.47 -17.01
CA LEU A 14 -11.89 -16.46 -17.47
C LEU A 14 -12.62 -15.90 -18.69
N ALA A 15 -12.35 -16.49 -19.86
CA ALA A 15 -12.97 -16.11 -21.13
C ALA A 15 -14.11 -17.10 -21.45
N GLY A 16 -15.10 -16.68 -22.21
CA GLY A 16 -16.22 -17.52 -22.64
C GLY A 16 -17.49 -16.68 -22.82
N PHE A 17 -18.44 -17.20 -23.54
CA PHE A 17 -19.73 -16.56 -23.78
C PHE A 17 -20.64 -16.59 -22.53
N SER A 18 -21.74 -15.85 -22.56
CA SER A 18 -22.74 -15.92 -21.50
C SER A 18 -23.23 -17.37 -21.36
N ASN A 19 -23.43 -17.82 -20.13
CA ASN A 19 -23.88 -19.17 -19.77
C ASN A 19 -22.89 -20.32 -20.06
N SER A 20 -21.64 -20.06 -20.47
CA SER A 20 -20.64 -21.12 -20.68
C SER A 20 -20.17 -21.81 -19.40
N GLY A 21 -20.59 -21.36 -18.22
CA GLY A 21 -20.20 -21.95 -16.94
C GLY A 21 -19.03 -21.25 -16.24
N LYS A 22 -18.59 -20.04 -16.69
CA LYS A 22 -17.51 -19.29 -16.07
C LYS A 22 -17.69 -19.10 -14.56
N THR A 23 -18.85 -18.60 -14.15
CA THR A 23 -19.15 -18.34 -12.73
C THR A 23 -19.14 -19.64 -11.90
N THR A 24 -19.66 -20.74 -12.44
CA THR A 24 -19.63 -22.06 -11.79
C THR A 24 -18.20 -22.54 -11.61
N LEU A 25 -17.39 -22.43 -12.65
CA LEU A 25 -15.97 -22.78 -12.59
C LEU A 25 -15.22 -21.88 -11.62
N SER A 26 -15.41 -20.56 -11.67
CA SER A 26 -14.70 -19.62 -10.78
C SER A 26 -15.01 -19.93 -9.32
N ILE A 27 -16.25 -20.22 -8.96
CA ILE A 27 -16.63 -20.62 -7.60
C ILE A 27 -15.88 -21.91 -7.18
N SER A 28 -15.80 -22.89 -8.07
CA SER A 28 -15.11 -24.15 -7.80
C SER A 28 -13.59 -23.92 -7.63
N LEU A 29 -12.97 -23.12 -8.51
CA LEU A 29 -11.56 -22.77 -8.41
C LEU A 29 -11.27 -22.03 -7.10
N ILE A 30 -12.11 -21.07 -6.70
CA ILE A 30 -11.96 -20.33 -5.43
C ILE A 30 -11.95 -21.29 -4.24
N LYS A 31 -12.90 -22.22 -4.18
CA LYS A 31 -13.00 -23.20 -3.08
C LYS A 31 -11.73 -24.06 -3.00
N ILE A 32 -11.31 -24.65 -4.12
CA ILE A 32 -10.18 -25.59 -4.17
C ILE A 32 -8.85 -24.86 -3.90
N PHE A 33 -8.62 -23.69 -4.48
CA PHE A 33 -7.43 -22.90 -4.18
C PHE A 33 -7.37 -22.50 -2.69
N LYS A 34 -8.51 -22.10 -2.11
CA LYS A 34 -8.61 -21.79 -0.67
C LYS A 34 -8.26 -22.99 0.19
N GLU A 35 -8.80 -24.19 -0.11
CA GLU A 35 -8.47 -25.44 0.56
C GLU A 35 -6.99 -25.79 0.45
N LYS A 36 -6.39 -25.50 -0.69
CA LYS A 36 -4.95 -25.63 -0.91
C LYS A 36 -4.12 -24.50 -0.26
N GLY A 37 -4.74 -23.56 0.46
CA GLY A 37 -4.08 -22.51 1.26
C GLY A 37 -3.65 -21.29 0.47
N TYR A 38 -4.18 -21.03 -0.73
CA TYR A 38 -3.95 -19.81 -1.48
C TYR A 38 -4.95 -18.72 -1.08
N SER A 39 -4.49 -17.48 -1.05
CA SER A 39 -5.34 -16.30 -0.91
C SER A 39 -5.83 -15.85 -2.28
N ILE A 40 -7.16 -15.61 -2.43
CA ILE A 40 -7.78 -15.34 -3.72
C ILE A 40 -8.55 -14.03 -3.67
N GLY A 41 -8.44 -13.24 -4.73
CA GLY A 41 -9.30 -12.12 -5.06
C GLY A 41 -10.04 -12.38 -6.36
N THR A 42 -11.12 -11.65 -6.58
CA THR A 42 -11.88 -11.70 -7.83
C THR A 42 -12.13 -10.29 -8.33
N ILE A 43 -12.11 -10.12 -9.64
CA ILE A 43 -12.51 -8.90 -10.35
C ILE A 43 -13.52 -9.34 -11.40
N LYS A 44 -14.70 -8.72 -11.40
CA LYS A 44 -15.74 -8.97 -12.39
C LYS A 44 -16.10 -7.65 -13.05
N HIS A 45 -16.01 -7.61 -14.37
CA HIS A 45 -16.50 -6.50 -15.19
C HIS A 45 -17.95 -6.79 -15.56
N ALA A 46 -18.85 -5.92 -15.14
CA ALA A 46 -20.24 -5.96 -15.51
C ALA A 46 -20.45 -5.13 -16.80
N HIS A 47 -21.28 -5.63 -17.72
CA HIS A 47 -21.61 -4.93 -18.97
C HIS A 47 -22.87 -4.06 -18.85
N HIS A 48 -23.56 -4.16 -17.71
CA HIS A 48 -24.77 -3.40 -17.39
C HIS A 48 -24.63 -2.87 -15.98
N ASP A 49 -25.46 -1.88 -15.64
CA ASP A 49 -25.58 -1.38 -14.28
C ASP A 49 -25.83 -2.54 -13.30
N PHE A 50 -25.15 -2.49 -12.17
CA PHE A 50 -25.26 -3.52 -11.15
C PHE A 50 -25.50 -2.87 -9.79
N GLU A 51 -26.39 -3.48 -9.01
CA GLU A 51 -26.69 -3.09 -7.66
C GLU A 51 -25.97 -4.02 -6.67
N ILE A 52 -25.17 -3.44 -5.77
CA ILE A 52 -24.55 -4.16 -4.65
C ILE A 52 -25.22 -3.77 -3.35
N ASP A 53 -25.71 -2.54 -3.29
CA ASP A 53 -26.34 -1.95 -2.12
C ASP A 53 -27.81 -2.37 -2.00
N LYS A 54 -28.33 -2.38 -0.79
CA LYS A 54 -29.75 -2.73 -0.56
C LYS A 54 -30.59 -1.45 -0.52
N PRO A 55 -31.58 -1.30 -1.40
CA PRO A 55 -32.50 -0.16 -1.37
C PRO A 55 -33.06 0.10 0.05
N GLY A 56 -33.08 1.38 0.42
CA GLY A 56 -33.61 1.84 1.72
C GLY A 56 -32.62 1.73 2.90
N LYS A 57 -31.42 1.14 2.73
CA LYS A 57 -30.37 1.18 3.76
C LYS A 57 -29.58 2.48 3.72
N ASP A 58 -28.87 2.81 4.81
CA ASP A 58 -28.19 4.09 4.95
C ASP A 58 -27.17 4.35 3.83
N SER A 59 -26.37 3.34 3.46
CA SER A 59 -25.43 3.45 2.35
C SER A 59 -26.11 3.77 1.01
N TRP A 60 -27.21 3.08 0.72
CA TRP A 60 -28.03 3.35 -0.47
C TRP A 60 -28.59 4.78 -0.45
N ARG A 61 -29.14 5.23 0.71
CA ARG A 61 -29.69 6.58 0.88
C ARG A 61 -28.61 7.66 0.71
N HIS A 62 -27.39 7.43 1.18
CA HIS A 62 -26.28 8.35 0.97
C HIS A 62 -25.94 8.48 -0.51
N ARG A 63 -25.93 7.36 -1.26
CA ARG A 63 -25.69 7.34 -2.70
C ARG A 63 -26.79 8.12 -3.46
N GLU A 64 -28.06 7.82 -3.19
CA GLU A 64 -29.19 8.52 -3.79
C GLU A 64 -29.19 10.02 -3.48
N ALA A 65 -28.64 10.42 -2.37
CA ALA A 65 -28.47 11.82 -1.99
C ALA A 65 -27.27 12.50 -2.69
N GLY A 66 -26.51 11.76 -3.55
CA GLY A 66 -25.42 12.30 -4.35
C GLY A 66 -24.02 12.09 -3.78
N SER A 67 -23.86 11.21 -2.78
CA SER A 67 -22.51 10.84 -2.30
C SER A 67 -21.78 10.04 -3.38
N GLN A 68 -20.65 10.55 -3.87
CA GLN A 68 -19.83 9.93 -4.92
C GLN A 68 -18.95 8.79 -4.41
N GLU A 69 -18.67 8.74 -3.10
CA GLU A 69 -17.84 7.71 -2.49
C GLU A 69 -18.38 7.33 -1.12
N ILE A 70 -18.66 6.04 -0.92
CA ILE A 70 -19.24 5.51 0.31
C ILE A 70 -18.38 4.36 0.84
N ILE A 71 -17.96 4.44 2.10
CA ILE A 71 -17.28 3.35 2.80
C ILE A 71 -18.15 2.87 3.94
N VAL A 72 -18.56 1.60 3.88
CA VAL A 72 -19.26 0.93 4.98
C VAL A 72 -18.30 -0.05 5.65
N SER A 73 -18.11 0.08 6.95
CA SER A 73 -17.16 -0.75 7.71
C SER A 73 -17.81 -1.43 8.90
N SER A 74 -17.43 -2.68 9.12
CA SER A 74 -17.75 -3.46 10.32
C SER A 74 -16.53 -4.27 10.74
N SER A 75 -16.61 -4.94 11.90
CA SER A 75 -15.55 -5.85 12.37
C SER A 75 -15.25 -7.02 11.41
N LYS A 76 -16.20 -7.37 10.54
CA LYS A 76 -16.10 -8.52 9.61
C LYS A 76 -15.92 -8.13 8.15
N ARG A 77 -16.30 -6.90 7.76
CA ARG A 77 -16.39 -6.52 6.34
C ARG A 77 -16.21 -5.03 6.13
N ILE A 78 -15.57 -4.68 5.03
CA ILE A 78 -15.55 -3.32 4.48
C ILE A 78 -16.13 -3.42 3.07
N ALA A 79 -17.06 -2.52 2.74
CA ALA A 79 -17.50 -2.24 1.38
C ALA A 79 -17.09 -0.82 1.02
N HIS A 80 -16.60 -0.65 -0.21
CA HIS A 80 -16.21 0.65 -0.76
C HIS A 80 -16.91 0.77 -2.11
N ILE A 81 -17.78 1.75 -2.25
CA ILE A 81 -18.57 2.04 -3.44
C ILE A 81 -18.11 3.38 -3.97
N ILE A 82 -17.79 3.45 -5.24
CA ILE A 82 -17.40 4.68 -5.95
C ILE A 82 -18.33 4.83 -7.14
N GLU A 83 -19.04 5.95 -7.20
CA GLU A 83 -19.85 6.33 -8.35
C GLU A 83 -18.97 7.07 -9.38
N HIS A 84 -19.09 6.71 -10.63
CA HIS A 84 -18.37 7.38 -11.71
C HIS A 84 -19.26 8.47 -12.33
N GLU A 85 -18.81 9.71 -12.31
CA GLU A 85 -19.50 10.84 -12.96
C GLU A 85 -19.53 10.71 -14.49
N ASN A 86 -18.48 10.11 -15.04
CA ASN A 86 -18.37 9.86 -16.48
C ASN A 86 -18.37 8.35 -16.70
N TYR A 87 -19.21 7.84 -17.59
CA TYR A 87 -19.37 6.41 -17.93
C TYR A 87 -18.09 5.77 -18.53
N ASN A 88 -16.95 6.00 -17.88
CA ASN A 88 -15.66 5.45 -18.29
C ASN A 88 -15.35 4.18 -17.52
N ASP A 89 -15.18 3.09 -18.23
CA ASP A 89 -14.74 1.82 -17.65
C ASP A 89 -13.39 1.97 -16.92
N THR A 90 -13.36 1.59 -15.66
CA THR A 90 -12.11 1.51 -14.89
C THR A 90 -11.19 0.46 -15.50
N LYS A 91 -9.95 0.84 -15.77
CA LYS A 91 -8.96 -0.08 -16.36
C LYS A 91 -8.62 -1.21 -15.38
N LEU A 92 -8.47 -2.43 -15.90
CA LEU A 92 -8.07 -3.60 -15.09
C LEU A 92 -6.86 -3.32 -14.19
N LYS A 93 -5.89 -2.54 -14.66
CA LYS A 93 -4.70 -2.17 -13.89
C LYS A 93 -5.04 -1.41 -12.60
N GLU A 94 -6.00 -0.54 -12.64
CA GLU A 94 -6.47 0.25 -11.50
C GLU A 94 -7.19 -0.63 -10.49
N LEU A 95 -8.08 -1.51 -10.96
CA LEU A 95 -8.76 -2.49 -10.12
C LEU A 95 -7.79 -3.47 -9.44
N LEU A 96 -6.72 -3.86 -10.13
CA LEU A 96 -5.66 -4.70 -9.55
C LEU A 96 -4.90 -3.98 -8.42
N LEU A 97 -4.76 -2.65 -8.49
CA LEU A 97 -4.16 -1.85 -7.41
C LEU A 97 -5.05 -1.78 -6.16
N MET A 98 -6.38 -1.83 -6.33
CA MET A 98 -7.32 -1.88 -5.21
C MET A 98 -7.31 -3.24 -4.48
N GLN A 99 -6.89 -4.31 -5.17
CA GLN A 99 -6.76 -5.62 -4.55
C GLN A 99 -5.55 -5.66 -3.60
N ARG A 100 -5.78 -6.04 -2.34
CA ARG A 100 -4.70 -6.35 -1.41
C ARG A 100 -3.90 -7.53 -1.95
N ASN A 101 -2.63 -7.68 -1.54
CA ASN A 101 -1.78 -8.79 -1.96
C ASN A 101 -2.50 -10.14 -1.83
N LYS A 102 -2.85 -10.73 -2.96
CA LYS A 102 -3.45 -12.05 -3.09
C LYS A 102 -2.50 -12.94 -3.89
N ASP A 103 -2.52 -14.24 -3.63
CA ASP A 103 -1.75 -15.17 -4.44
C ASP A 103 -2.34 -15.24 -5.85
N ILE A 104 -3.66 -15.29 -5.94
CA ILE A 104 -4.37 -15.47 -7.21
C ILE A 104 -5.47 -14.41 -7.32
N ILE A 105 -5.59 -13.81 -8.50
CA ILE A 105 -6.72 -12.98 -8.90
C ILE A 105 -7.42 -13.63 -10.07
N LEU A 106 -8.69 -13.97 -9.90
CA LEU A 106 -9.55 -14.40 -11.01
C LEU A 106 -10.27 -13.18 -11.59
N VAL A 107 -10.20 -13.05 -12.91
CA VAL A 107 -10.76 -11.90 -13.63
C VAL A 107 -11.84 -12.40 -14.60
N GLU A 108 -13.08 -11.97 -14.43
CA GLU A 108 -14.18 -12.20 -15.37
C GLU A 108 -14.46 -10.90 -16.14
N GLY A 109 -14.65 -10.99 -17.45
CA GLY A 109 -14.74 -9.84 -18.35
C GLY A 109 -13.36 -9.40 -18.87
N PHE A 110 -13.14 -8.10 -19.12
CA PHE A 110 -11.88 -7.55 -19.64
C PHE A 110 -11.31 -8.33 -20.83
N LYS A 111 -12.15 -8.63 -21.81
CA LYS A 111 -11.82 -9.47 -22.99
C LYS A 111 -10.52 -9.07 -23.68
N LYS A 112 -10.23 -7.76 -23.73
CA LYS A 112 -9.04 -7.19 -24.40
C LYS A 112 -7.80 -7.13 -23.49
N ALA A 113 -7.89 -7.52 -22.21
CA ALA A 113 -6.76 -7.44 -21.30
C ALA A 113 -5.65 -8.44 -21.69
N ASN A 114 -4.40 -7.96 -21.62
CA ASN A 114 -3.20 -8.80 -21.89
C ASN A 114 -2.78 -9.55 -20.62
N ILE A 115 -3.58 -10.54 -20.23
CA ILE A 115 -3.34 -11.47 -19.13
C ILE A 115 -3.58 -12.89 -19.61
N PRO A 116 -2.95 -13.92 -19.00
CA PRO A 116 -3.26 -15.31 -19.32
C PRO A 116 -4.73 -15.63 -19.06
N LYS A 117 -5.36 -16.32 -20.00
CA LYS A 117 -6.80 -16.62 -19.96
C LYS A 117 -7.05 -18.09 -20.12
N LEU A 118 -8.07 -18.58 -19.40
CA LEU A 118 -8.68 -19.90 -19.55
C LEU A 118 -10.04 -19.70 -20.24
N GLU A 119 -10.19 -20.25 -21.43
CA GLU A 119 -11.48 -20.29 -22.11
C GLU A 119 -12.37 -21.34 -21.47
N VAL A 120 -13.61 -20.96 -21.14
CA VAL A 120 -14.63 -21.87 -20.60
C VAL A 120 -15.73 -22.01 -21.64
N ARG A 121 -15.93 -23.24 -22.13
CA ARG A 121 -16.94 -23.53 -23.14
C ARG A 121 -17.64 -24.85 -22.86
N ARG A 122 -18.87 -24.95 -23.34
CA ARG A 122 -19.65 -26.19 -23.34
C ARG A 122 -19.84 -26.68 -24.76
N GLU A 123 -20.06 -28.00 -24.91
CA GLU A 123 -20.24 -28.62 -26.21
C GLU A 123 -21.44 -28.08 -26.96
N GLU A 124 -22.51 -27.77 -26.23
CA GLU A 124 -23.78 -27.25 -26.77
C GLU A 124 -23.62 -25.82 -27.33
N GLU A 125 -22.49 -25.20 -27.16
CA GLU A 125 -22.20 -23.87 -27.72
C GLU A 125 -21.69 -24.00 -29.16
N GLU A 126 -22.54 -23.71 -30.14
CA GLU A 126 -22.15 -23.56 -31.56
C GLU A 126 -21.34 -22.29 -31.84
N LYS A 127 -21.01 -21.56 -30.81
CA LYS A 127 -20.26 -20.30 -30.88
C LYS A 127 -18.78 -20.55 -31.24
N GLU A 128 -18.17 -19.51 -31.79
CA GLU A 128 -16.76 -19.52 -32.14
C GLU A 128 -15.83 -19.90 -30.97
N ILE A 129 -14.69 -20.46 -31.30
CA ILE A 129 -13.63 -20.78 -30.34
C ILE A 129 -12.79 -19.52 -30.13
N LEU A 130 -12.85 -18.93 -28.93
CA LEU A 130 -12.18 -17.67 -28.62
C LEU A 130 -10.67 -17.80 -28.68
N SER A 131 -10.12 -18.94 -28.33
CA SER A 131 -8.68 -19.20 -28.32
C SER A 131 -8.03 -19.12 -29.72
N LEU A 132 -8.81 -19.22 -30.79
CA LEU A 132 -8.33 -19.00 -32.15
C LEU A 132 -8.04 -17.52 -32.46
N LYS A 133 -8.70 -16.61 -31.72
CA LYS A 133 -8.62 -15.15 -31.92
C LYS A 133 -7.83 -14.42 -30.84
N ASP A 134 -7.71 -15.00 -29.64
CA ASP A 134 -7.00 -14.39 -28.51
C ASP A 134 -5.80 -15.23 -28.09
N ARG A 135 -4.62 -14.75 -28.43
CA ARG A 135 -3.34 -15.40 -28.09
C ARG A 135 -3.09 -15.55 -26.58
N ASN A 136 -3.77 -14.73 -25.76
CA ASN A 136 -3.64 -14.82 -24.32
C ASN A 136 -4.40 -16.00 -23.73
N ILE A 137 -5.28 -16.66 -24.47
CA ILE A 137 -5.93 -17.89 -24.07
C ILE A 137 -4.94 -19.04 -24.26
N PHE A 138 -4.48 -19.62 -23.15
CA PHE A 138 -3.49 -20.70 -23.15
C PHE A 138 -4.10 -22.08 -22.96
N ALA A 139 -5.33 -22.13 -22.44
CA ALA A 139 -6.04 -23.38 -22.18
C ALA A 139 -7.56 -23.24 -22.39
N ILE A 140 -8.22 -24.35 -22.67
CA ILE A 140 -9.66 -24.46 -22.85
C ILE A 140 -10.22 -25.47 -21.80
N ALA A 141 -11.14 -25.04 -20.97
CA ALA A 141 -11.90 -25.88 -20.07
C ALA A 141 -13.25 -26.21 -20.72
N THR A 142 -13.51 -27.49 -20.98
CA THR A 142 -14.71 -27.95 -21.68
C THR A 142 -15.30 -29.21 -21.05
N ASN A 143 -16.61 -29.43 -21.20
CA ASN A 143 -17.29 -30.69 -20.82
C ASN A 143 -17.09 -31.82 -21.85
N ASN A 144 -16.54 -31.52 -23.05
CA ASN A 144 -16.13 -32.51 -24.04
C ASN A 144 -14.66 -32.29 -24.50
N PRO A 145 -13.68 -32.85 -23.77
CA PRO A 145 -12.26 -32.74 -24.14
C PRO A 145 -11.90 -33.40 -25.47
N GLU A 146 -12.72 -34.36 -25.95
CA GLU A 146 -12.46 -35.08 -27.19
C GLU A 146 -13.05 -34.43 -28.43
N ASN A 147 -13.68 -33.24 -28.29
CA ASN A 147 -14.25 -32.50 -29.41
C ASN A 147 -13.19 -32.23 -30.51
N PRO A 148 -13.39 -32.70 -31.74
CA PRO A 148 -12.39 -32.59 -32.82
C PRO A 148 -12.02 -31.14 -33.17
N LYS A 149 -12.92 -30.18 -32.97
CA LYS A 149 -12.69 -28.75 -33.26
C LYS A 149 -11.62 -28.12 -32.36
N ILE A 150 -11.36 -28.70 -31.20
CA ILE A 150 -10.40 -28.18 -30.22
C ILE A 150 -9.21 -29.13 -29.99
N LYS A 151 -9.38 -30.44 -30.26
CA LYS A 151 -8.38 -31.49 -30.00
C LYS A 151 -7.05 -31.29 -30.75
N GLY A 152 -7.09 -30.60 -31.89
CA GLY A 152 -5.90 -30.28 -32.72
C GLY A 152 -5.35 -28.88 -32.45
N SER A 153 -5.84 -28.15 -31.46
CA SER A 153 -5.32 -26.81 -31.14
C SER A 153 -3.99 -26.89 -30.36
N ASP A 154 -3.23 -25.82 -30.39
CA ASP A 154 -1.99 -25.61 -29.60
C ASP A 154 -2.29 -25.32 -28.10
N LYS A 155 -3.55 -25.45 -27.68
CA LYS A 155 -4.00 -25.11 -26.33
C LYS A 155 -4.11 -26.35 -25.45
N TYR A 156 -3.89 -26.16 -24.14
CA TYR A 156 -4.18 -27.22 -23.18
C TYR A 156 -5.68 -27.44 -23.07
N ILE A 157 -6.12 -28.70 -23.21
CA ILE A 157 -7.54 -29.07 -23.06
C ILE A 157 -7.77 -29.64 -21.67
N LEU A 158 -8.69 -29.06 -20.95
CA LEU A 158 -8.98 -29.38 -19.56
C LEU A 158 -10.46 -29.79 -19.41
N ASP A 159 -10.72 -30.78 -18.59
CA ASP A 159 -12.09 -31.26 -18.30
C ASP A 159 -12.78 -30.30 -17.31
N LEU A 160 -13.81 -29.59 -17.79
CA LEU A 160 -14.61 -28.64 -17.00
C LEU A 160 -15.28 -29.31 -15.80
N ASN A 161 -15.59 -30.65 -15.90
CA ASN A 161 -16.23 -31.43 -14.85
C ASN A 161 -15.22 -31.84 -13.75
N LYS A 162 -13.93 -31.58 -13.92
CA LYS A 162 -12.87 -31.92 -12.97
C LYS A 162 -12.10 -30.66 -12.50
N PRO A 163 -12.74 -29.72 -11.77
CA PRO A 163 -12.10 -28.47 -11.36
C PRO A 163 -10.82 -28.67 -10.53
N SER A 164 -10.73 -29.77 -9.77
CA SER A 164 -9.51 -30.10 -9.00
C SER A 164 -8.30 -30.33 -9.92
N LYS A 165 -8.49 -31.00 -11.05
CA LYS A 165 -7.44 -31.21 -12.05
C LYS A 165 -7.06 -29.91 -12.74
N ILE A 166 -8.01 -29.02 -12.98
CA ILE A 166 -7.73 -27.68 -13.51
C ILE A 166 -6.84 -26.91 -12.53
N VAL A 167 -7.15 -26.94 -11.23
CA VAL A 167 -6.33 -26.29 -10.20
C VAL A 167 -4.92 -26.90 -10.12
N GLU A 168 -4.78 -28.22 -10.16
CA GLU A 168 -3.50 -28.92 -10.17
C GLU A 168 -2.66 -28.48 -11.38
N PHE A 169 -3.28 -28.46 -12.54
CA PHE A 169 -2.63 -27.97 -13.77
C PHE A 169 -2.17 -26.52 -13.64
N LEU A 170 -3.04 -25.61 -13.16
CA LEU A 170 -2.69 -24.20 -12.98
C LEU A 170 -1.53 -24.02 -12.00
N ILE A 171 -1.52 -24.75 -10.89
CA ILE A 171 -0.41 -24.72 -9.92
C ILE A 171 0.91 -25.13 -10.56
N SER A 172 0.90 -26.22 -11.33
CA SER A 172 2.08 -26.73 -12.03
C SER A 172 2.53 -25.79 -13.14
N HIS A 173 1.61 -25.42 -14.04
CA HIS A 173 1.88 -24.59 -15.21
C HIS A 173 2.48 -23.22 -14.86
N PHE A 174 1.94 -22.56 -13.83
CA PHE A 174 2.42 -21.27 -13.36
C PHE A 174 3.43 -21.34 -12.20
N ASN A 175 3.89 -22.55 -11.85
CA ASN A 175 4.84 -22.78 -10.75
C ASN A 175 4.43 -22.03 -9.46
N LEU A 176 3.17 -22.16 -9.07
CA LEU A 176 2.61 -21.45 -7.93
C LEU A 176 3.14 -22.03 -6.62
N LYS A 177 4.32 -21.58 -6.20
CA LYS A 177 4.91 -21.99 -4.93
C LYS A 177 4.02 -21.50 -3.77
N LYS A 178 3.64 -22.42 -2.87
CA LYS A 178 3.07 -22.01 -1.58
C LYS A 178 4.12 -21.16 -0.87
N VAL A 179 3.76 -19.94 -0.50
CA VAL A 179 4.46 -19.32 0.61
C VAL A 179 3.99 -20.11 1.83
N SER A 180 4.90 -20.84 2.44
CA SER A 180 4.65 -21.51 3.72
C SER A 180 4.39 -20.44 4.79
N ASN A 181 3.18 -19.90 4.81
CA ASN A 181 2.69 -19.06 5.90
C ASN A 181 2.37 -19.93 7.13
N ASN A 182 3.24 -20.91 7.44
CA ASN A 182 3.18 -21.69 8.67
C ASN A 182 3.83 -20.95 9.86
N LYS A 183 3.66 -19.63 9.91
CA LYS A 183 3.67 -18.90 11.16
C LYS A 183 2.42 -18.04 11.22
N LYS A 184 1.29 -18.63 11.65
CA LYS A 184 0.21 -17.87 12.29
C LYS A 184 0.84 -17.16 13.50
N TYR A 185 1.41 -16.00 13.28
CA TYR A 185 1.66 -15.11 14.40
C TYR A 185 0.28 -14.70 14.91
N LYS A 186 -0.11 -15.20 16.07
CA LYS A 186 -1.17 -14.56 16.86
C LYS A 186 -0.65 -13.15 17.14
N ILE A 187 -1.24 -12.16 16.46
CA ILE A 187 -0.82 -10.75 16.54
C ILE A 187 -0.93 -10.21 17.98
N SER A 188 -1.73 -10.89 18.84
CA SER A 188 -1.98 -10.50 20.23
C SER A 188 -0.75 -10.57 21.17
N ASP A 189 0.33 -11.29 20.79
CA ASP A 189 1.40 -11.61 21.75
C ASP A 189 2.82 -11.26 21.27
N ILE A 190 2.92 -10.38 20.28
CA ILE A 190 4.22 -9.93 19.77
C ILE A 190 4.64 -8.66 20.49
N SER A 191 5.72 -8.71 21.29
CA SER A 191 6.31 -7.51 21.89
C SER A 191 6.75 -6.50 20.81
N PHE A 192 6.74 -5.21 21.16
CA PHE A 192 7.15 -4.12 20.26
C PHE A 192 8.52 -4.39 19.61
N ASN A 193 9.52 -4.81 20.38
CA ASN A 193 10.85 -5.11 19.88
C ASN A 193 10.86 -6.26 18.87
N LYS A 194 10.05 -7.29 19.09
CA LYS A 194 9.90 -8.42 18.16
C LYS A 194 9.21 -7.99 16.87
N ALA A 195 8.16 -7.18 16.96
CA ALA A 195 7.47 -6.60 15.79
C ALA A 195 8.42 -5.74 14.97
N ARG A 196 9.18 -4.82 15.62
CA ARG A 196 10.20 -3.98 14.97
C ARG A 196 11.24 -4.81 14.23
N LYS A 197 11.77 -5.87 14.87
CA LYS A 197 12.76 -6.77 14.25
C LYS A 197 12.21 -7.51 13.04
N ILE A 198 10.95 -7.97 13.10
CA ILE A 198 10.28 -8.61 11.97
C ILE A 198 10.11 -7.63 10.79
N ILE A 199 9.71 -6.40 11.06
CA ILE A 199 9.60 -5.35 10.03
C ILE A 199 10.97 -5.10 9.39
N GLN A 200 12.02 -4.89 10.18
CA GLN A 200 13.37 -4.64 9.69
C GLN A 200 13.91 -5.76 8.79
N ILE A 201 13.66 -7.02 9.15
CA ILE A 201 14.15 -8.18 8.38
C ILE A 201 13.35 -8.36 7.07
N ASN A 202 12.05 -8.02 7.07
CA ASN A 202 11.17 -8.25 5.93
C ASN A 202 11.00 -7.05 5.01
N THR A 203 11.50 -5.86 5.39
CA THR A 203 11.50 -4.68 4.54
C THR A 203 12.84 -4.55 3.82
N LYS A 204 12.78 -4.36 2.51
CA LYS A 204 13.96 -4.07 1.69
C LYS A 204 13.93 -2.60 1.28
N PRO A 205 15.06 -1.87 1.36
CA PRO A 205 15.14 -0.51 0.86
C PRO A 205 14.73 -0.43 -0.62
N LEU A 206 14.09 0.65 -0.99
CA LEU A 206 13.81 0.94 -2.39
C LEU A 206 15.13 1.18 -3.13
N LYS A 207 15.35 0.45 -4.23
CA LYS A 207 16.59 0.60 -5.03
C LYS A 207 16.54 1.79 -5.99
N ARG A 208 15.34 2.28 -6.31
CA ARG A 208 15.16 3.38 -7.25
C ARG A 208 15.44 4.71 -6.58
N LYS A 209 16.33 5.49 -7.20
CA LYS A 209 16.72 6.84 -6.78
C LYS A 209 16.35 7.82 -7.89
N GLU A 210 15.93 9.03 -7.53
CA GLU A 210 15.63 10.10 -8.46
C GLU A 210 16.05 11.45 -7.86
N ILE A 211 16.42 12.39 -8.70
CA ILE A 211 16.68 13.77 -8.32
C ILE A 211 15.46 14.57 -8.74
N ILE A 212 14.85 15.25 -7.79
CA ILE A 212 13.64 16.05 -8.02
C ILE A 212 13.78 17.43 -7.36
N PRO A 213 13.11 18.45 -7.89
CA PRO A 213 13.07 19.77 -7.25
C PRO A 213 12.49 19.70 -5.84
N VAL A 214 12.98 20.55 -4.95
CA VAL A 214 12.61 20.53 -3.52
C VAL A 214 11.11 20.74 -3.27
N ASN A 215 10.46 21.53 -4.11
CA ASN A 215 9.00 21.75 -4.07
C ASN A 215 8.16 20.51 -4.46
N LEU A 216 8.79 19.48 -5.04
CA LEU A 216 8.14 18.20 -5.38
C LEU A 216 8.53 17.06 -4.43
N CYS A 217 9.28 17.35 -3.35
CA CYS A 217 9.79 16.36 -2.41
C CYS A 217 8.73 15.84 -1.41
N ASN A 218 7.51 16.35 -1.42
CA ASN A 218 6.47 15.87 -0.52
C ASN A 218 6.25 14.36 -0.67
N ASN A 219 6.15 13.63 0.44
CA ASN A 219 6.04 12.17 0.50
C ASN A 219 7.22 11.40 -0.12
N ARG A 220 8.41 12.00 -0.16
CA ARG A 220 9.65 11.35 -0.59
C ARG A 220 10.57 11.10 0.60
N VAL A 221 11.41 10.08 0.48
CA VAL A 221 12.40 9.71 1.49
C VAL A 221 13.78 10.12 0.98
N LEU A 222 14.52 10.87 1.77
CA LEU A 222 15.90 11.23 1.45
C LEU A 222 16.80 9.99 1.41
N ILE A 223 17.70 9.94 0.43
CA ILE A 223 18.65 8.84 0.29
C ILE A 223 19.80 8.98 1.28
N ASN A 224 20.26 10.21 1.48
CA ASN A 224 21.35 10.55 2.36
C ASN A 224 20.86 11.53 3.43
N ASP A 225 21.50 11.49 4.58
CA ASP A 225 21.28 12.47 5.63
C ASP A 225 21.67 13.87 5.14
N VAL A 226 20.85 14.85 5.51
CA VAL A 226 21.17 16.27 5.28
C VAL A 226 21.77 16.82 6.55
N ILE A 227 23.06 17.07 6.52
CA ILE A 227 23.79 17.61 7.65
C ILE A 227 23.87 19.13 7.49
N SER A 228 23.46 19.87 8.51
CA SER A 228 23.62 21.33 8.54
C SER A 228 25.11 21.67 8.54
N LYS A 229 25.50 22.63 7.70
CA LYS A 229 26.86 23.16 7.66
C LYS A 229 27.11 24.28 8.67
N ILE A 230 26.06 24.72 9.35
CA ILE A 230 26.08 25.78 10.34
C ILE A 230 25.34 25.34 11.59
N ASP A 231 25.78 25.82 12.73
CA ASP A 231 25.07 25.58 13.99
C ASP A 231 23.71 26.28 13.99
N ASN A 232 22.71 25.66 14.60
CA ASN A 232 21.41 26.28 14.81
C ASN A 232 20.96 26.11 16.28
N PRO A 233 20.97 27.21 17.03
CA PRO A 233 21.26 28.60 16.64
C PRO A 233 22.76 28.85 16.39
N MET A 234 23.08 29.78 15.51
CA MET A 234 24.46 30.15 15.16
C MET A 234 25.28 30.72 16.35
N LYS A 235 24.60 31.16 17.38
CA LYS A 235 25.20 31.66 18.63
C LYS A 235 24.35 31.18 19.80
N SER A 236 25.00 30.99 20.95
CA SER A 236 24.26 30.66 22.18
C SER A 236 23.29 31.77 22.55
N ASN A 237 22.04 31.43 22.78
CA ASN A 237 20.98 32.33 23.21
C ASN A 237 20.27 31.82 24.43
N ALA A 238 19.60 32.73 25.17
CA ALA A 238 18.81 32.40 26.33
C ALA A 238 17.58 31.62 25.95
N ALA A 239 17.35 30.44 26.55
CA ALA A 239 16.14 29.66 26.40
C ALA A 239 15.00 30.11 27.32
N VAL A 240 15.33 30.87 28.36
CA VAL A 240 14.38 31.33 29.39
C VAL A 240 14.70 32.78 29.81
N ASP A 241 13.77 33.46 30.43
CA ASP A 241 13.99 34.72 31.09
C ASP A 241 14.67 34.47 32.45
N GLY A 242 15.73 35.21 32.75
CA GLY A 242 16.48 34.98 33.99
C GLY A 242 17.62 35.95 34.22
N TYR A 243 18.54 35.48 35.01
CA TYR A 243 19.80 36.18 35.26
C TYR A 243 20.96 35.32 34.80
N GLY A 244 21.69 35.75 33.80
CA GLY A 244 22.84 35.02 33.30
C GLY A 244 24.10 35.36 34.08
N PHE A 245 24.91 34.36 34.41
CA PHE A 245 26.19 34.49 35.10
C PHE A 245 27.18 33.44 34.62
N ASN A 246 28.45 33.57 35.06
CA ASN A 246 29.46 32.55 34.77
C ASN A 246 29.45 31.49 35.91
N TYR A 247 29.08 30.28 35.58
CA TYR A 247 28.97 29.16 36.55
C TYR A 247 30.31 28.92 37.31
N ALA A 248 31.45 29.13 36.68
CA ALA A 248 32.74 28.91 37.34
C ALA A 248 33.01 29.90 38.51
N THR A 249 32.20 30.95 38.64
CA THR A 249 32.27 31.93 39.73
C THR A 249 31.20 31.72 40.79
N TYR A 250 30.34 30.72 40.62
CA TYR A 250 29.31 30.34 41.58
C TYR A 250 29.81 29.38 42.62
N ASN A 251 29.58 29.65 43.91
CA ASN A 251 29.87 28.74 44.99
C ASN A 251 28.59 28.02 45.48
N PRO A 252 28.43 26.72 45.20
CA PRO A 252 27.22 26.00 45.56
C PRO A 252 27.04 25.77 47.05
N LYS A 253 28.10 25.88 47.88
CA LYS A 253 28.04 25.63 49.33
C LYS A 253 27.61 26.88 50.12
N THR A 254 28.05 28.05 49.70
CA THR A 254 27.82 29.32 50.42
C THR A 254 26.88 30.25 49.67
N GLY A 255 26.50 29.88 48.43
CA GLY A 255 25.89 30.79 47.48
C GLY A 255 26.86 31.83 46.94
N SER A 256 26.41 32.64 46.02
CA SER A 256 27.17 33.78 45.44
C SER A 256 26.24 34.93 45.21
N ILE A 257 26.74 36.14 45.47
CA ILE A 257 26.05 37.37 45.16
C ILE A 257 26.69 37.99 43.91
N PHE A 258 25.86 38.22 42.89
CA PHE A 258 26.31 38.83 41.63
C PHE A 258 25.68 40.20 41.46
N LYS A 259 26.48 41.15 40.97
CA LYS A 259 25.97 42.47 40.60
C LYS A 259 25.42 42.45 39.18
N VAL A 260 24.15 42.79 39.01
CA VAL A 260 23.53 42.86 37.68
C VAL A 260 23.98 44.13 36.98
N LYS A 261 24.79 44.01 35.93
CA LYS A 261 25.41 45.14 35.22
C LYS A 261 24.62 45.62 34.02
N LYS A 262 23.89 44.70 33.37
CA LYS A 262 23.16 45.03 32.12
C LYS A 262 21.90 44.26 31.99
N ILE A 263 20.98 44.80 31.19
CA ILE A 263 19.77 44.14 30.75
C ILE A 263 19.94 43.85 29.26
N ILE A 264 19.76 42.55 28.85
CA ILE A 264 19.95 42.12 27.49
C ILE A 264 18.59 41.61 26.99
N LYS A 265 18.07 42.27 25.97
CA LYS A 265 16.78 41.96 25.34
C LYS A 265 17.00 41.20 24.03
N ALA A 266 16.04 40.37 23.63
CA ALA A 266 16.05 39.72 22.33
C ALA A 266 16.13 40.77 21.19
N GLY A 267 16.79 40.40 20.09
CA GLY A 267 16.94 41.26 18.92
C GLY A 267 18.15 42.25 18.98
N LEU A 268 18.84 42.35 20.12
CA LEU A 268 20.08 43.15 20.19
C LEU A 268 21.20 42.39 19.50
N GLN A 269 21.73 42.98 18.42
CA GLN A 269 22.85 42.38 17.64
C GLN A 269 24.23 42.64 18.28
N LYS A 270 24.33 43.59 19.20
CA LYS A 270 25.60 44.00 19.82
C LYS A 270 25.97 43.02 20.92
N VAL A 271 27.10 42.36 20.78
CA VAL A 271 27.69 41.52 21.83
C VAL A 271 28.32 42.45 22.87
N PHE A 272 27.92 42.32 24.13
CA PHE A 272 28.47 43.06 25.23
C PHE A 272 29.52 42.20 25.95
N GLU A 273 30.61 42.85 26.39
CA GLU A 273 31.53 42.23 27.35
C GLU A 273 31.01 42.45 28.77
N VAL A 274 31.07 41.40 29.57
CA VAL A 274 30.65 41.37 30.97
C VAL A 274 31.79 40.78 31.79
N ASP A 275 32.06 41.30 32.96
CA ASP A 275 33.04 40.70 33.86
C ASP A 275 32.57 39.31 34.32
N LYS A 276 33.52 38.39 34.55
CA LYS A 276 33.23 37.03 35.02
C LYS A 276 32.45 36.97 36.34
N LYS A 277 32.61 38.00 37.19
CA LYS A 277 31.99 38.10 38.52
C LYS A 277 30.64 38.83 38.50
N ASP A 278 30.23 39.36 37.38
CA ASP A 278 28.97 40.08 37.23
C ASP A 278 27.87 39.19 36.61
N ALA A 279 26.64 39.58 36.79
CA ALA A 279 25.48 38.99 36.13
C ALA A 279 24.80 39.98 35.17
N VAL A 280 23.97 39.43 34.32
CA VAL A 280 23.11 40.18 33.41
C VAL A 280 21.65 39.73 33.57
N ARG A 281 20.72 40.67 33.48
CA ARG A 281 19.32 40.34 33.28
C ARG A 281 19.12 39.97 31.81
N ILE A 282 18.59 38.79 31.52
CA ILE A 282 18.51 38.29 30.16
C ILE A 282 17.09 37.80 29.87
N PHE A 283 16.65 37.94 28.63
CA PHE A 283 15.34 37.52 28.17
C PHE A 283 15.47 36.45 27.10
N THR A 284 14.43 35.59 27.00
CA THR A 284 14.33 34.52 26.00
C THR A 284 14.68 35.00 24.59
N GLY A 285 15.52 34.28 23.88
CA GLY A 285 16.00 34.63 22.54
C GLY A 285 17.14 35.63 22.49
N SER A 286 17.58 36.19 23.63
CA SER A 286 18.73 37.09 23.69
C SER A 286 20.05 36.34 23.52
N LEU A 287 21.02 36.95 22.82
CA LEU A 287 22.36 36.38 22.71
C LEU A 287 23.08 36.39 24.06
N LEU A 288 23.72 35.28 24.41
CA LEU A 288 24.55 35.22 25.63
C LEU A 288 25.89 35.98 25.38
N PRO A 289 26.19 37.01 26.19
CA PRO A 289 27.49 37.63 26.14
C PRO A 289 28.57 36.74 26.76
N LYS A 290 29.77 36.78 26.27
CA LYS A 290 30.90 36.13 26.96
C LYS A 290 31.21 36.92 28.24
N PRO A 291 31.48 36.27 29.37
CA PRO A 291 31.66 34.82 29.62
C PRO A 291 30.45 34.14 30.26
N ILE A 292 29.24 34.66 30.03
CA ILE A 292 28.01 34.12 30.61
C ILE A 292 27.70 32.72 29.96
N ASN A 293 27.49 31.74 30.80
CA ASN A 293 27.21 30.34 30.35
C ASN A 293 26.07 29.64 31.13
N THR A 294 25.43 30.35 32.04
CA THR A 294 24.33 29.83 32.87
C THR A 294 23.30 30.95 33.06
N ILE A 295 22.04 30.57 33.09
CA ILE A 295 20.88 31.44 33.34
C ILE A 295 20.08 30.83 34.50
#